data_aa749ff61d31f4836b568226f2c98b9f
#
_entry.id   aa749ff61d31f4836b568226f2c98b9f
#
_cell.length_a   1.000
_cell.length_b   1.000
_cell.length_c   1.000
_cell.angle_alpha   90.00
_cell.angle_beta   90.00
_cell.angle_gamma   90.00
#
_symmetry.space_group_name_H-M   'P 1'
#
loop_
_entity.id
_entity.type
_entity.pdbx_description
1 polymer ?
#
loop_
_entity_poly.entity_id
_entity_poly.type
_entity_poly.pdbx_seq_one_letter_code
_entity_poly.pdbx_strand_id
1 'polypeptide(L)'
;MADNRKYYYLKLKESYFDEDAIVLLESMQDGMLYSNILLKLYLKSLKNGGKLQLDENIPYTAQMIATITRQQVGTVERALQIFMKLGLVEPLQNGALYMSNIELLIGQSSTEGERKRRARRALQEQKALPEAVADKRPPYGADICPPEIEKEIDIELEIKREGEI
;
A
#
# COMPACT_ATOMS: atom_id res chain seq x y z
N MET A 1 -13.23 26.71 11.53
CA MET A 1 -12.48 25.73 12.34
C MET A 1 -12.03 24.61 11.43
N ALA A 2 -10.73 24.33 11.39
CA ALA A 2 -10.24 23.21 10.59
C ALA A 2 -10.72 21.90 11.24
N ASP A 3 -11.45 21.09 10.49
CA ASP A 3 -11.89 19.76 10.93
C ASP A 3 -10.67 18.87 11.13
N ASN A 4 -10.30 18.62 12.37
CA ASN A 4 -9.11 17.88 12.76
C ASN A 4 -9.36 16.35 12.77
N ARG A 5 -10.35 15.86 12.01
CA ARG A 5 -10.68 14.45 11.91
C ARG A 5 -9.63 13.73 11.08
N LYS A 6 -9.08 12.65 11.63
CA LYS A 6 -8.24 11.72 10.87
C LYS A 6 -9.16 10.82 10.03
N TYR A 7 -8.95 10.86 8.73
CA TYR A 7 -9.62 9.95 7.82
C TYR A 7 -8.69 8.77 7.49
N TYR A 8 -9.20 7.57 7.62
CA TYR A 8 -8.53 6.36 7.20
C TYR A 8 -9.14 5.89 5.88
N TYR A 9 -8.32 5.52 4.93
CA TYR A 9 -8.77 5.03 3.65
C TYR A 9 -7.89 3.88 3.16
N LEU A 10 -8.48 3.02 2.35
CA LEU A 10 -7.80 1.89 1.74
C LEU A 10 -7.18 2.34 0.42
N LYS A 11 -5.87 2.15 0.28
CA LYS A 11 -5.15 2.36 -0.97
C LYS A 11 -5.13 1.06 -1.74
N LEU A 12 -5.91 0.96 -2.80
CA LEU A 12 -5.84 -0.18 -3.70
C LEU A 12 -4.98 0.16 -4.91
N LYS A 13 -4.12 -0.76 -5.31
CA LYS A 13 -3.42 -0.69 -6.58
C LYS A 13 -4.41 -1.03 -7.70
N GLU A 14 -4.17 -0.53 -8.90
CA GLU A 14 -4.97 -0.89 -10.09
C GLU A 14 -4.99 -2.41 -10.34
N SER A 15 -3.87 -3.09 -10.04
CA SER A 15 -3.69 -4.53 -10.19
C SER A 15 -4.18 -5.37 -9.00
N TYR A 16 -4.92 -4.78 -8.05
CA TYR A 16 -5.37 -5.50 -6.84
C TYR A 16 -6.17 -6.78 -7.16
N PHE A 17 -7.05 -6.71 -8.14
CA PHE A 17 -7.87 -7.85 -8.54
C PHE A 17 -7.13 -8.85 -9.45
N ASP A 18 -5.93 -8.50 -9.91
CA ASP A 18 -5.05 -9.40 -10.68
C ASP A 18 -4.05 -10.14 -9.78
N GLU A 19 -4.04 -9.87 -8.47
CA GLU A 19 -3.21 -10.61 -7.52
C GLU A 19 -3.67 -12.08 -7.45
N ASP A 20 -2.72 -13.01 -7.49
CA ASP A 20 -2.99 -14.46 -7.54
C ASP A 20 -3.96 -14.92 -6.46
N ALA A 21 -3.83 -14.40 -5.23
CA ALA A 21 -4.70 -14.74 -4.11
C ALA A 21 -6.15 -14.29 -4.36
N ILE A 22 -6.34 -13.13 -4.95
CA ILE A 22 -7.67 -12.58 -5.26
C ILE A 22 -8.30 -13.31 -6.45
N VAL A 23 -7.51 -13.58 -7.49
CA VAL A 23 -7.97 -14.35 -8.65
C VAL A 23 -8.41 -15.76 -8.23
N LEU A 24 -7.62 -16.44 -7.38
CA LEU A 24 -7.98 -17.75 -6.83
C LEU A 24 -9.25 -17.66 -5.97
N LEU A 25 -9.37 -16.62 -5.14
CA LEU A 25 -10.53 -16.41 -4.29
C LEU A 25 -11.80 -16.23 -5.12
N GLU A 26 -11.75 -15.38 -6.15
CA GLU A 26 -12.91 -15.08 -7.00
C GLU A 26 -13.29 -16.24 -7.95
N SER A 27 -12.36 -17.14 -8.25
CA SER A 27 -12.63 -18.35 -9.04
C SER A 27 -13.45 -19.42 -8.31
N MET A 28 -13.56 -19.31 -6.99
CA MET A 28 -14.33 -20.25 -6.16
C MET A 28 -15.83 -19.97 -6.26
N GLN A 29 -16.64 -20.98 -5.91
CA GLN A 29 -18.05 -20.78 -5.71
C GLN A 29 -18.27 -19.71 -4.60
N ASP A 30 -19.12 -18.73 -4.86
CA ASP A 30 -19.33 -17.55 -4.01
C ASP A 30 -18.10 -16.63 -3.88
N GLY A 31 -17.09 -16.76 -4.76
CA GLY A 31 -15.84 -16.02 -4.71
C GLY A 31 -16.03 -14.50 -4.68
N MET A 32 -16.99 -13.97 -5.43
CA MET A 32 -17.31 -12.54 -5.41
C MET A 32 -17.81 -12.07 -4.05
N LEU A 33 -18.57 -12.91 -3.33
CA LEU A 33 -18.98 -12.60 -1.95
C LEU A 33 -17.78 -12.60 -1.03
N TYR A 34 -16.86 -13.52 -1.17
CA TYR A 34 -15.64 -13.59 -0.36
C TYR A 34 -14.73 -12.38 -0.61
N SER A 35 -14.56 -11.97 -1.86
CA SER A 35 -13.83 -10.76 -2.22
C SER A 35 -14.44 -9.51 -1.59
N ASN A 36 -15.77 -9.39 -1.63
CA ASN A 36 -16.50 -8.29 -0.97
C ASN A 36 -16.34 -8.30 0.55
N ILE A 37 -16.42 -9.49 1.19
CA ILE A 37 -16.19 -9.65 2.63
C ILE A 37 -14.78 -9.21 2.97
N LEU A 38 -13.76 -9.63 2.22
CA LEU A 38 -12.37 -9.29 2.41
C LEU A 38 -12.15 -7.76 2.39
N LEU A 39 -12.67 -7.06 1.39
CA LEU A 39 -12.58 -5.60 1.31
C LEU A 39 -13.24 -4.91 2.50
N LYS A 40 -14.39 -5.38 2.95
CA LYS A 40 -15.06 -4.84 4.15
C LYS A 40 -14.24 -5.06 5.41
N LEU A 41 -13.56 -6.19 5.53
CA LEU A 41 -12.67 -6.48 6.65
C LEU A 41 -11.43 -5.58 6.63
N TYR A 42 -10.83 -5.34 5.46
CA TYR A 42 -9.75 -4.36 5.33
C TYR A 42 -10.20 -2.99 5.83
N LEU A 43 -11.36 -2.50 5.40
CA LEU A 43 -11.89 -1.20 5.83
C LEU A 43 -12.14 -1.13 7.34
N LYS A 44 -12.63 -2.21 7.95
CA LYS A 44 -12.85 -2.28 9.40
C LYS A 44 -11.58 -2.33 10.23
N SER A 45 -10.51 -2.91 9.68
CA SER A 45 -9.23 -3.06 10.36
C SER A 45 -8.35 -1.81 10.30
N LEU A 46 -8.64 -0.84 9.43
CA LEU A 46 -7.79 0.35 9.20
C LEU A 46 -7.49 1.14 10.47
N LYS A 47 -8.49 1.37 11.31
CA LYS A 47 -8.33 2.15 12.55
C LYS A 47 -7.46 1.43 13.58
N ASN A 48 -7.46 0.12 13.57
CA ASN A 48 -6.78 -0.75 14.52
C ASN A 48 -5.47 -1.32 13.96
N GLY A 49 -4.91 -0.71 12.92
CA GLY A 49 -3.65 -1.14 12.33
C GLY A 49 -3.66 -2.55 11.76
N GLY A 50 -4.80 -2.98 11.22
CA GLY A 50 -4.97 -4.31 10.61
C GLY A 50 -5.61 -5.36 11.52
N LYS A 51 -5.83 -5.06 12.79
CA LYS A 51 -6.49 -5.98 13.71
C LYS A 51 -8.02 -5.89 13.59
N LEU A 52 -8.68 -7.04 13.50
CA LEU A 52 -10.12 -7.16 13.51
C LEU A 52 -10.63 -7.28 14.96
N GLN A 53 -10.86 -6.12 15.57
CA GLN A 53 -11.32 -6.03 16.96
C GLN A 53 -12.26 -4.84 17.11
N LEU A 54 -13.21 -4.97 18.03
CA LEU A 54 -14.14 -3.90 18.37
C LEU A 54 -13.46 -2.89 19.28
N ASP A 55 -12.71 -3.40 20.26
CA ASP A 55 -11.90 -2.68 21.22
C ASP A 55 -10.62 -3.48 21.49
N GLU A 56 -9.66 -2.92 22.20
CA GLU A 56 -8.36 -3.55 22.46
C GLU A 56 -8.47 -4.99 23.03
N ASN A 57 -9.55 -5.26 23.79
CA ASN A 57 -9.76 -6.54 24.46
C ASN A 57 -10.86 -7.41 23.81
N ILE A 58 -11.56 -6.92 22.77
CA ILE A 58 -12.71 -7.61 22.19
C ILE A 58 -12.45 -7.90 20.72
N PRO A 59 -11.96 -9.10 20.38
CA PRO A 59 -11.82 -9.52 19.00
C PRO A 59 -13.17 -9.71 18.32
N TYR A 60 -13.24 -9.48 17.02
CA TYR A 60 -14.43 -9.78 16.24
C TYR A 60 -14.67 -11.29 16.15
N THR A 61 -15.86 -11.72 16.52
CA THR A 61 -16.33 -13.09 16.28
C THR A 61 -16.92 -13.22 14.87
N ALA A 62 -17.04 -14.46 14.36
CA ALA A 62 -17.68 -14.71 13.06
C ALA A 62 -19.11 -14.14 13.00
N GLN A 63 -19.85 -14.18 14.10
CA GLN A 63 -21.19 -13.59 14.22
C GLN A 63 -21.17 -12.06 14.06
N MET A 64 -20.19 -11.40 14.69
CA MET A 64 -20.02 -9.94 14.58
C MET A 64 -19.62 -9.54 13.15
N ILE A 65 -18.72 -10.30 12.54
CA ILE A 65 -18.29 -10.09 11.16
C ILE A 65 -19.48 -10.29 10.21
N ALA A 66 -20.31 -11.32 10.43
CA ALA A 66 -21.51 -11.56 9.64
C ALA A 66 -22.45 -10.37 9.67
N THR A 67 -22.66 -9.79 10.85
CA THR A 67 -23.49 -8.59 11.03
C THR A 67 -22.89 -7.38 10.30
N ILE A 68 -21.59 -7.14 10.43
CA ILE A 68 -20.88 -6.03 9.81
C ILE A 68 -20.89 -6.15 8.27
N THR A 69 -20.67 -7.34 7.76
CA THR A 69 -20.61 -7.62 6.33
C THR A 69 -21.99 -7.84 5.70
N ARG A 70 -23.02 -7.98 6.52
CA ARG A 70 -24.40 -8.31 6.10
C ARG A 70 -24.48 -9.62 5.33
N GLN A 71 -23.77 -10.62 5.82
CA GLN A 71 -23.71 -11.96 5.25
C GLN A 71 -24.13 -13.00 6.30
N GLN A 72 -24.42 -14.21 5.84
CA GLN A 72 -24.72 -15.32 6.74
C GLN A 72 -23.45 -15.78 7.48
N VAL A 73 -23.61 -16.20 8.75
CA VAL A 73 -22.47 -16.63 9.59
C VAL A 73 -21.69 -17.78 8.94
N GLY A 74 -22.38 -18.77 8.41
CA GLY A 74 -21.73 -19.90 7.73
C GLY A 74 -20.94 -19.50 6.48
N THR A 75 -21.37 -18.46 5.77
CA THR A 75 -20.60 -17.90 4.63
C THR A 75 -19.36 -17.19 5.13
N VAL A 76 -19.46 -16.43 6.21
CA VAL A 76 -18.33 -15.73 6.83
C VAL A 76 -17.31 -16.71 7.37
N GLU A 77 -17.73 -17.77 8.05
CA GLU A 77 -16.84 -18.80 8.59
C GLU A 77 -16.05 -19.48 7.46
N ARG A 78 -16.70 -19.84 6.36
CA ARG A 78 -16.02 -20.40 5.18
C ARG A 78 -15.05 -19.39 4.56
N ALA A 79 -15.48 -18.14 4.43
CA ALA A 79 -14.61 -17.07 3.92
C ALA A 79 -13.35 -16.91 4.77
N LEU A 80 -13.49 -16.85 6.09
CA LEU A 80 -12.35 -16.72 7.02
C LEU A 80 -11.38 -17.91 6.91
N GLN A 81 -11.88 -19.14 6.78
CA GLN A 81 -11.04 -20.31 6.58
C GLN A 81 -10.25 -20.23 5.26
N ILE A 82 -10.89 -19.76 4.19
CA ILE A 82 -10.24 -19.54 2.91
C ILE A 82 -9.17 -18.45 3.01
N PHE A 83 -9.49 -17.33 3.65
CA PHE A 83 -8.55 -16.23 3.85
C PHE A 83 -7.31 -16.65 4.63
N MET A 84 -7.47 -17.49 5.67
CA MET A 84 -6.34 -18.04 6.42
C MET A 84 -5.50 -18.99 5.55
N LYS A 85 -6.12 -19.83 4.72
CA LYS A 85 -5.40 -20.71 3.79
C LYS A 85 -4.62 -19.96 2.72
N LEU A 86 -5.15 -18.83 2.25
CA LEU A 86 -4.50 -17.97 1.25
C LEU A 86 -3.49 -16.99 1.88
N GLY A 87 -3.34 -16.99 3.21
CA GLY A 87 -2.45 -16.07 3.92
C GLY A 87 -2.90 -14.60 3.90
N LEU A 88 -4.18 -14.35 3.64
CA LEU A 88 -4.77 -13.00 3.64
C LEU A 88 -5.13 -12.52 5.05
N VAL A 89 -5.39 -13.44 5.96
CA VAL A 89 -5.73 -13.21 7.36
C VAL A 89 -4.96 -14.17 8.25
N GLU A 90 -4.44 -13.67 9.34
CA GLU A 90 -3.68 -14.44 10.32
C GLU A 90 -4.33 -14.37 11.71
N PRO A 91 -4.43 -15.50 12.43
CA PRO A 91 -4.91 -15.48 13.81
C PRO A 91 -3.79 -15.01 14.74
N LEU A 92 -4.11 -14.07 15.64
CA LEU A 92 -3.22 -13.61 16.69
C LEU A 92 -3.37 -14.44 17.97
N GLN A 93 -2.39 -14.37 18.87
CA GLN A 93 -2.38 -15.09 20.13
C GLN A 93 -3.57 -14.74 21.05
N ASN A 94 -4.10 -13.51 20.94
CA ASN A 94 -5.27 -13.05 21.71
C ASN A 94 -6.61 -13.46 21.09
N GLY A 95 -6.61 -14.28 20.03
CA GLY A 95 -7.82 -14.70 19.33
C GLY A 95 -8.36 -13.67 18.31
N ALA A 96 -7.75 -12.51 18.19
CA ALA A 96 -8.08 -11.56 17.15
C ALA A 96 -7.54 -12.01 15.80
N LEU A 97 -8.15 -11.56 14.72
CA LEU A 97 -7.67 -11.76 13.35
C LEU A 97 -6.89 -10.53 12.89
N TYR A 98 -5.80 -10.75 12.20
CA TYR A 98 -4.97 -9.73 11.59
C TYR A 98 -5.02 -9.81 10.08
N MET A 99 -5.23 -8.67 9.44
CA MET A 99 -5.23 -8.58 7.98
C MET A 99 -3.80 -8.52 7.48
N SER A 100 -3.32 -9.58 6.84
CA SER A 100 -1.98 -9.63 6.28
C SER A 100 -1.79 -8.53 5.23
N ASN A 101 -0.58 -7.96 5.15
CA ASN A 101 -0.22 -6.89 4.20
C ASN A 101 -1.03 -5.58 4.31
N ILE A 102 -1.83 -5.41 5.37
CA ILE A 102 -2.64 -4.20 5.56
C ILE A 102 -1.80 -2.92 5.58
N GLU A 103 -0.56 -2.99 6.05
CA GLU A 103 0.35 -1.85 6.15
C GLU A 103 0.61 -1.19 4.79
N LEU A 104 0.62 -1.97 3.72
CA LEU A 104 0.76 -1.48 2.35
C LEU A 104 -0.50 -0.78 1.84
N LEU A 105 -1.65 -1.12 2.41
CA LEU A 105 -2.97 -0.65 2.01
C LEU A 105 -3.49 0.50 2.87
N ILE A 106 -2.91 0.75 4.05
CA ILE A 106 -3.37 1.84 4.92
C ILE A 106 -3.01 3.20 4.33
N GLY A 107 -4.05 4.01 4.10
CA GLY A 107 -3.93 5.42 3.82
C GLY A 107 -4.49 6.24 4.99
N GLN A 108 -3.77 7.28 5.37
CA GLN A 108 -4.21 8.25 6.37
C GLN A 108 -4.11 9.64 5.77
N SER A 109 -5.17 10.43 5.90
CA SER A 109 -5.08 11.85 5.63
C SER A 109 -4.42 12.50 6.86
N SER A 110 -3.28 13.11 6.66
CA SER A 110 -2.69 13.98 7.66
C SER A 110 -3.32 15.36 7.58
N THR A 111 -3.48 16.02 8.71
CA THR A 111 -3.81 17.45 8.73
C THR A 111 -2.73 18.23 7.99
N GLU A 112 -3.08 19.39 7.45
CA GLU A 112 -2.12 20.23 6.73
C GLU A 112 -0.87 20.55 7.57
N GLY A 113 -1.06 20.69 8.88
CA GLY A 113 0.04 20.89 9.84
C GLY A 113 0.99 19.67 9.90
N GLU A 114 0.47 18.46 9.86
CA GLU A 114 1.29 17.22 9.84
C GLU A 114 2.03 17.07 8.51
N ARG A 115 1.39 17.43 7.38
CA ARG A 115 2.05 17.46 6.07
C ARG A 115 3.22 18.43 6.07
N LYS A 116 3.02 19.65 6.58
CA LYS A 116 4.08 20.66 6.70
C LYS A 116 5.21 20.21 7.62
N ARG A 117 4.91 19.52 8.74
CA ARG A 117 5.93 18.97 9.64
C ARG A 117 6.73 17.86 8.99
N ARG A 118 6.09 16.92 8.26
CA ARG A 118 6.76 15.85 7.50
C ARG A 118 7.65 16.43 6.41
N ALA A 119 7.15 17.41 5.64
CA ALA A 119 7.93 18.07 4.61
C ALA A 119 9.16 18.77 5.19
N ARG A 120 9.02 19.47 6.33
CA ARG A 120 10.14 20.12 7.02
C ARG A 120 11.17 19.11 7.55
N ARG A 121 10.72 17.97 8.12
CA ARG A 121 11.63 16.91 8.58
C ARG A 121 12.40 16.31 7.41
N ALA A 122 11.72 15.97 6.31
CA ALA A 122 12.38 15.42 5.12
C ALA A 122 13.43 16.40 4.54
N LEU A 123 13.13 17.71 4.53
CA LEU A 123 14.08 18.74 4.12
C LEU A 123 15.26 18.89 5.10
N GLN A 124 15.03 18.71 6.40
CA GLN A 124 16.09 18.75 7.41
C GLN A 124 16.98 17.52 7.34
N GLU A 125 16.40 16.34 7.12
CA GLU A 125 17.16 15.08 6.92
C GLU A 125 18.03 15.15 5.65
N GLN A 126 17.52 15.73 4.57
CA GLN A 126 18.32 15.95 3.36
C GLN A 126 19.45 16.98 3.55
N LYS A 127 19.22 17.99 4.41
CA LYS A 127 20.26 18.98 4.78
C LYS A 127 21.23 18.50 5.84
N ALA A 128 20.84 17.49 6.63
CA ALA A 128 21.65 16.90 7.69
C ALA A 128 22.58 15.76 7.17
N LEU A 129 22.49 15.39 5.91
CA LEU A 129 23.55 14.62 5.27
C LEU A 129 24.81 15.49 5.27
N PRO A 130 25.89 15.06 5.96
CA PRO A 130 27.09 15.88 6.04
C PRO A 130 27.63 16.13 4.63
N GLU A 131 27.88 17.38 4.32
CA GLU A 131 28.66 17.82 3.16
C GLU A 131 30.14 17.31 3.27
N ALA A 132 30.32 16.05 3.60
CA ALA A 132 31.63 15.46 3.83
C ALA A 132 32.24 14.83 2.60
N VAL A 133 31.87 15.25 1.40
CA VAL A 133 32.61 14.90 0.17
C VAL A 133 32.62 16.03 -0.87
N ALA A 134 32.58 17.27 -0.45
CA ALA A 134 32.66 18.39 -1.40
C ALA A 134 34.00 19.11 -1.38
N ASP A 135 35.12 18.44 -1.06
CA ASP A 135 36.43 19.05 -1.18
C ASP A 135 37.48 18.10 -1.72
N LYS A 136 37.21 17.56 -2.88
CA LYS A 136 38.24 17.08 -3.81
C LYS A 136 37.82 17.39 -5.25
N ARG A 137 37.74 18.67 -5.56
CA ARG A 137 37.89 19.07 -6.96
C ARG A 137 39.34 18.85 -7.32
N PRO A 138 39.68 18.03 -8.33
CA PRO A 138 41.00 18.04 -8.89
C PRO A 138 41.25 19.42 -9.48
N PRO A 139 42.46 19.99 -9.33
CA PRO A 139 42.75 21.38 -9.69
C PRO A 139 42.92 21.65 -11.19
N TYR A 140 42.37 20.81 -12.04
CA TYR A 140 42.42 20.99 -13.47
C TYR A 140 41.12 20.70 -14.14
N GLY A 141 40.60 21.68 -14.90
CA GLY A 141 39.47 21.53 -15.77
C GLY A 141 39.67 20.38 -16.75
N ALA A 142 39.10 19.24 -16.38
CA ALA A 142 38.84 18.21 -17.35
C ALA A 142 37.53 18.59 -18.03
N ASP A 143 37.58 18.88 -19.30
CA ASP A 143 36.45 18.90 -20.18
C ASP A 143 35.72 17.57 -19.98
N ILE A 144 34.64 17.61 -19.23
CA ILE A 144 33.77 16.46 -19.06
C ILE A 144 33.10 16.29 -20.41
N CYS A 145 33.55 15.32 -21.18
CA CYS A 145 32.84 14.85 -22.35
C CYS A 145 31.38 14.61 -21.94
N PRO A 146 30.39 15.08 -22.72
CA PRO A 146 29.02 14.79 -22.48
C PRO A 146 28.83 13.26 -22.38
N PRO A 147 28.00 12.79 -21.45
CA PRO A 147 27.78 11.37 -21.27
C PRO A 147 27.30 10.76 -22.59
N GLU A 148 27.73 9.55 -22.87
CA GLU A 148 27.40 8.80 -24.11
C GLU A 148 25.91 8.69 -24.42
N ILE A 149 25.07 9.00 -23.46
CA ILE A 149 23.59 9.04 -23.55
C ILE A 149 23.10 10.04 -24.63
N GLU A 150 23.81 11.20 -24.83
CA GLU A 150 23.39 12.14 -25.86
C GLU A 150 23.67 11.60 -27.27
N LYS A 151 24.68 10.74 -27.42
CA LYS A 151 24.98 10.11 -28.72
C LYS A 151 23.93 9.05 -29.10
N GLU A 152 23.37 8.32 -28.14
CA GLU A 152 22.29 7.34 -28.38
C GLU A 152 21.01 8.03 -28.83
N ILE A 153 20.67 9.18 -28.25
CA ILE A 153 19.49 9.96 -28.64
C ILE A 153 19.61 10.52 -30.05
N ASP A 154 20.77 10.99 -30.42
CA ASP A 154 21.05 11.51 -31.79
C ASP A 154 20.97 10.39 -32.84
N ILE A 155 21.44 9.18 -32.52
CA ILE A 155 21.36 8.01 -33.38
C ILE A 155 19.90 7.55 -33.58
N GLU A 156 19.09 7.54 -32.52
CA GLU A 156 17.66 7.21 -32.63
C GLU A 156 16.86 8.25 -33.45
N LEU A 157 17.24 9.52 -33.39
CA LEU A 157 16.61 10.58 -34.18
C LEU A 157 17.00 10.50 -35.66
N GLU A 158 18.23 10.11 -35.98
CA GLU A 158 18.66 9.89 -37.36
C GLU A 158 17.99 8.68 -38.00
N ILE A 159 17.86 7.56 -37.24
CA ILE A 159 17.16 6.35 -37.72
C ILE A 159 15.70 6.63 -38.03
N LYS A 160 15.03 7.46 -37.22
CA LYS A 160 13.64 7.86 -37.50
C LYS A 160 13.49 8.75 -38.71
N ARG A 161 14.48 9.58 -39.05
CA ARG A 161 14.47 10.42 -40.25
C ARG A 161 14.70 9.64 -41.54
N GLU A 162 15.49 8.58 -41.51
CA GLU A 162 15.76 7.73 -42.66
C GLU A 162 14.63 6.69 -42.90
N GLY A 163 13.75 6.47 -41.94
CA GLY A 163 12.61 5.55 -42.06
C GLY A 163 11.31 6.16 -42.65
N GLU A 164 11.29 7.46 -42.96
CA GLU A 164 10.13 8.15 -43.52
C GLU A 164 10.29 8.56 -45.01
N ILE A 165 11.06 7.81 -45.78
CA ILE A 165 11.12 7.95 -47.24
C ILE A 165 10.45 6.76 -47.89
#